data_46a3bc1e510561661313b617bbc6a0a0
#
_entry.id   46a3bc1e510561661313b617bbc6a0a0
#
_cell.length_a   1.000
_cell.length_b   1.000
_cell.length_c   1.000
_cell.angle_alpha   90.00
_cell.angle_beta   90.00
_cell.angle_gamma   90.00
#
_symmetry.space_group_name_H-M   'P 1'
#
loop_
_entity.id
_entity.type
_entity.pdbx_description
1 polymer ?
#
loop_
_entity_poly.entity_id
_entity_poly.type
_entity_poly.pdbx_seq_one_letter_code
_entity_poly.pdbx_strand_id
1 'polypeptide(L)'
;MLESLQHNSQAAVKVINESSSTAQATVEQAQQAQESLTIISNALHMINDLNASIASATLQQSHVAEEINQNVTQVAGLSQSSNEAAHQLSASSEQLNQLALELNRQLAQFRV
;
A
#
# COMPACT_ATOMS: atom_id res chain seq x y z
N MET A 1 19.55 2.64 79.99
CA MET A 1 18.24 3.10 79.48
C MET A 1 18.38 4.21 78.47
N LEU A 2 19.14 5.26 78.69
CA LEU A 2 19.34 6.35 77.73
C LEU A 2 20.06 5.95 76.47
N GLU A 3 21.07 5.06 76.51
CA GLU A 3 21.78 4.54 75.35
C GLU A 3 20.88 3.72 74.46
N SER A 4 19.98 2.89 74.98
CA SER A 4 19.02 2.10 74.24
C SER A 4 17.99 2.99 73.51
N LEU A 5 17.52 4.06 74.18
CA LEU A 5 16.60 5.03 73.61
C LEU A 5 17.25 5.82 72.47
N GLN A 6 18.52 6.21 72.63
CA GLN A 6 19.30 6.91 71.63
C GLN A 6 19.57 6.03 70.41
N HIS A 7 19.91 4.76 70.65
CA HIS A 7 20.09 3.76 69.55
C HIS A 7 18.79 3.55 68.73
N ASN A 8 17.67 3.39 69.40
CA ASN A 8 16.38 3.21 68.77
C ASN A 8 15.95 4.47 68.01
N SER A 9 16.22 5.66 68.49
CA SER A 9 15.96 6.90 67.78
C SER A 9 16.79 7.03 66.50
N GLN A 10 18.08 6.69 66.57
CA GLN A 10 18.95 6.69 65.39
C GLN A 10 18.51 5.67 64.35
N ALA A 11 18.11 4.47 64.78
CA ALA A 11 17.56 3.46 63.89
C ALA A 11 16.27 3.93 63.23
N ALA A 12 15.38 4.60 63.98
CA ALA A 12 14.15 5.16 63.41
C ALA A 12 14.42 6.27 62.38
N VAL A 13 15.36 7.15 62.62
CA VAL A 13 15.77 8.18 61.65
C VAL A 13 16.34 7.59 60.40
N LYS A 14 17.16 6.53 60.51
CA LYS A 14 17.71 5.82 59.38
C LYS A 14 16.60 5.22 58.52
N VAL A 15 15.63 4.53 59.11
CA VAL A 15 14.48 3.92 58.40
C VAL A 15 13.64 4.99 57.72
N ILE A 16 13.41 6.13 58.35
CA ILE A 16 12.67 7.25 57.76
C ILE A 16 13.41 7.79 56.52
N ASN A 17 14.73 7.98 56.60
CA ASN A 17 15.52 8.48 55.48
C ASN A 17 15.56 7.48 54.34
N GLU A 18 15.69 6.19 54.59
CA GLU A 18 15.63 5.14 53.59
C GLU A 18 14.25 5.09 52.93
N SER A 19 13.18 5.20 53.70
CA SER A 19 11.80 5.23 53.18
C SER A 19 11.55 6.47 52.32
N SER A 20 12.06 7.64 52.74
CA SER A 20 11.96 8.87 51.95
C SER A 20 12.71 8.75 50.62
N SER A 21 13.91 8.18 50.62
CA SER A 21 14.69 7.94 49.41
C SER A 21 13.98 6.95 48.47
N THR A 22 13.42 5.88 49.02
CA THR A 22 12.63 4.90 48.23
C THR A 22 11.37 5.54 47.65
N ALA A 23 10.66 6.36 48.40
CA ALA A 23 9.49 7.08 47.90
C ALA A 23 9.84 8.02 46.77
N GLN A 24 10.95 8.73 46.85
CA GLN A 24 11.42 9.62 45.78
C GLN A 24 11.79 8.84 44.50
N ALA A 25 12.52 7.74 44.65
CA ALA A 25 12.83 6.85 43.52
C ALA A 25 11.55 6.30 42.87
N THR A 26 10.53 5.98 43.66
CA THR A 26 9.23 5.51 43.12
C THR A 26 8.51 6.61 42.34
N VAL A 27 8.55 7.86 42.81
CA VAL A 27 7.99 9.00 42.08
C VAL A 27 8.70 9.21 40.73
N GLU A 28 10.04 9.13 40.74
CA GLU A 28 10.82 9.23 39.48
C GLU A 28 10.47 8.12 38.48
N GLN A 29 10.34 6.89 38.97
CA GLN A 29 9.90 5.77 38.14
C GLN A 29 8.48 5.98 37.59
N ALA A 30 7.58 6.51 38.39
CA ALA A 30 6.22 6.82 37.94
C ALA A 30 6.22 7.91 36.85
N GLN A 31 7.06 8.93 36.97
CA GLN A 31 7.24 9.96 35.95
C GLN A 31 7.79 9.38 34.67
N GLN A 32 8.79 8.51 34.71
CA GLN A 32 9.34 7.82 33.53
C GLN A 32 8.27 6.93 32.86
N ALA A 33 7.47 6.24 33.63
CA ALA A 33 6.35 5.45 33.11
C ALA A 33 5.31 6.35 32.43
N GLN A 34 5.01 7.51 32.98
CA GLN A 34 4.11 8.52 32.41
C GLN A 34 4.64 9.03 31.06
N GLU A 35 5.92 9.34 30.97
CA GLU A 35 6.56 9.75 29.73
C GLU A 35 6.49 8.65 28.66
N SER A 36 6.77 7.40 29.04
CA SER A 36 6.67 6.24 28.15
C SER A 36 5.25 6.05 27.64
N LEU A 37 4.24 6.19 28.48
CA LEU A 37 2.83 6.11 28.08
C LEU A 37 2.45 7.23 27.12
N THR A 38 2.99 8.44 27.30
CA THR A 38 2.76 9.57 26.39
C THR A 38 3.35 9.26 24.99
N ILE A 39 4.56 8.69 24.95
CA ILE A 39 5.21 8.28 23.69
C ILE A 39 4.36 7.20 23.00
N ILE A 40 3.89 6.20 23.72
CA ILE A 40 3.02 5.15 23.19
C ILE A 40 1.71 5.74 22.66
N SER A 41 1.09 6.64 23.40
CA SER A 41 -0.15 7.32 22.95
C SER A 41 0.06 8.07 21.64
N ASN A 42 1.15 8.82 21.52
CA ASN A 42 1.48 9.52 20.29
C ASN A 42 1.75 8.56 19.13
N ALA A 43 2.43 7.46 19.38
CA ALA A 43 2.65 6.42 18.37
C ALA A 43 1.33 5.79 17.88
N LEU A 44 0.38 5.56 18.80
CA LEU A 44 -0.95 5.05 18.46
C LEU A 44 -1.75 6.03 17.60
N HIS A 45 -1.65 7.33 17.86
CA HIS A 45 -2.26 8.36 17.01
C HIS A 45 -1.67 8.32 15.60
N MET A 46 -0.34 8.25 15.49
CA MET A 46 0.30 8.13 14.16
C MET A 46 -0.11 6.85 13.42
N ILE A 47 -0.23 5.73 14.11
CA ILE A 47 -0.71 4.47 13.52
C ILE A 47 -2.14 4.63 13.02
N ASN A 48 -3.01 5.31 13.76
CA ASN A 48 -4.38 5.58 13.35
C ASN A 48 -4.43 6.43 12.07
N ASP A 49 -3.62 7.48 11.98
CA ASP A 49 -3.53 8.35 10.80
C ASP A 49 -2.98 7.57 9.58
N LEU A 50 -1.97 6.72 9.80
CA LEU A 50 -1.45 5.83 8.76
C LEU A 50 -2.51 4.84 8.27
N ASN A 51 -3.30 4.26 9.17
CA ASN A 51 -4.39 3.37 8.81
C ASN A 51 -5.45 4.06 7.95
N ALA A 52 -5.81 5.30 8.27
CA ALA A 52 -6.71 6.10 7.46
C ALA A 52 -6.13 6.36 6.05
N SER A 53 -4.84 6.66 5.98
CA SER A 53 -4.12 6.86 4.70
C SER A 53 -4.07 5.57 3.88
N ILE A 54 -3.80 4.42 4.51
CA ILE A 54 -3.80 3.10 3.87
C ILE A 54 -5.20 2.77 3.35
N ALA A 55 -6.25 3.01 4.12
CA ALA A 55 -7.62 2.79 3.67
C ALA A 55 -7.96 3.62 2.43
N SER A 56 -7.57 4.90 2.40
CA SER A 56 -7.73 5.77 1.24
C SER A 56 -6.96 5.26 0.02
N ALA A 57 -5.68 4.87 0.20
CA ALA A 57 -4.86 4.31 -0.86
C ALA A 57 -5.44 3.00 -1.40
N THR A 58 -6.00 2.15 -0.55
CA THR A 58 -6.65 0.89 -0.93
C THR A 58 -7.88 1.13 -1.80
N LEU A 59 -8.71 2.13 -1.45
CA LEU A 59 -9.84 2.53 -2.29
C LEU A 59 -9.38 3.03 -3.66
N GLN A 60 -8.33 3.84 -3.70
CA GLN A 60 -7.77 4.33 -4.96
C GLN A 60 -7.20 3.18 -5.81
N GLN A 61 -6.52 2.22 -5.20
CA GLN A 61 -6.04 1.01 -5.90
C GLN A 61 -7.21 0.18 -6.45
N SER A 62 -8.31 0.09 -5.74
CA SER A 62 -9.52 -0.60 -6.21
C SER A 62 -10.10 0.07 -7.46
N HIS A 63 -10.14 1.41 -7.51
CA HIS A 63 -10.55 2.14 -8.70
C HIS A 63 -9.61 1.91 -9.88
N VAL A 64 -8.30 1.96 -9.66
CA VAL A 64 -7.31 1.69 -10.71
C VAL A 64 -7.43 0.25 -11.23
N ALA A 65 -7.67 -0.72 -10.35
CA ALA A 65 -7.88 -2.12 -10.76
C ALA A 65 -9.13 -2.26 -11.66
N GLU A 66 -10.20 -1.55 -11.34
CA GLU A 66 -11.42 -1.52 -12.18
C GLU A 66 -11.15 -0.89 -13.54
N GLU A 67 -10.43 0.23 -13.60
CA GLU A 67 -10.01 0.85 -14.86
C GLU A 67 -9.14 -0.10 -15.70
N ILE A 68 -8.20 -0.80 -15.08
CA ILE A 68 -7.36 -1.79 -15.75
C ILE A 68 -8.24 -2.91 -16.35
N ASN A 69 -9.21 -3.41 -15.60
CA ASN A 69 -10.12 -4.44 -16.06
C ASN A 69 -10.95 -3.99 -17.28
N GLN A 70 -11.45 -2.76 -17.26
CA GLN A 70 -12.12 -2.14 -18.41
C GLN A 70 -11.19 -2.00 -19.60
N ASN A 71 -9.96 -1.55 -19.42
CA ASN A 71 -8.96 -1.42 -20.47
C ASN A 71 -8.60 -2.78 -21.08
N VAL A 72 -8.44 -3.82 -20.27
CA VAL A 72 -8.21 -5.19 -20.75
C VAL A 72 -9.37 -5.66 -21.64
N THR A 73 -10.60 -5.38 -21.23
CA THR A 73 -11.79 -5.71 -22.04
C THR A 73 -11.80 -4.95 -23.37
N GLN A 74 -11.45 -3.67 -23.36
CA GLN A 74 -11.34 -2.88 -24.61
C GLN A 74 -10.23 -3.39 -25.52
N VAL A 75 -9.07 -3.74 -24.99
CA VAL A 75 -7.96 -4.32 -25.75
C VAL A 75 -8.37 -5.66 -26.39
N ALA A 76 -9.10 -6.50 -25.66
CA ALA A 76 -9.62 -7.76 -26.21
C ALA A 76 -10.58 -7.50 -27.38
N GLY A 77 -11.51 -6.54 -27.25
CA GLY A 77 -12.41 -6.12 -28.33
C GLY A 77 -11.66 -5.56 -29.54
N LEU A 78 -10.65 -4.72 -29.33
CA LEU A 78 -9.81 -4.16 -30.38
C LEU A 78 -9.01 -5.25 -31.10
N SER A 79 -8.49 -6.23 -30.37
CA SER A 79 -7.78 -7.38 -30.94
C SER A 79 -8.69 -8.21 -31.85
N GLN A 80 -9.94 -8.42 -31.44
CA GLN A 80 -10.92 -9.11 -32.28
C GLN A 80 -11.23 -8.33 -33.54
N SER A 81 -11.49 -7.02 -33.44
CA SER A 81 -11.73 -6.16 -34.60
C SER A 81 -10.54 -6.11 -35.55
N SER A 82 -9.32 -6.10 -35.02
CA SER A 82 -8.08 -6.15 -35.81
C SER A 82 -7.96 -7.47 -36.58
N ASN A 83 -8.32 -8.58 -35.96
CA ASN A 83 -8.31 -9.89 -36.59
C ASN A 83 -9.36 -9.96 -37.74
N GLU A 84 -10.55 -9.44 -37.52
CA GLU A 84 -11.59 -9.33 -38.53
C GLU A 84 -11.14 -8.46 -39.72
N ALA A 85 -10.52 -7.30 -39.44
CA ALA A 85 -9.96 -6.43 -40.46
C ALA A 85 -8.84 -7.12 -41.27
N ALA A 86 -7.98 -7.91 -40.63
CA ALA A 86 -6.94 -8.67 -41.26
C ALA A 86 -7.52 -9.75 -42.23
N HIS A 87 -8.57 -10.44 -41.79
CA HIS A 87 -9.29 -11.39 -42.66
C HIS A 87 -9.92 -10.71 -43.85
N GLN A 88 -10.55 -9.57 -43.66
CA GLN A 88 -11.15 -8.78 -44.75
C GLN A 88 -10.09 -8.25 -45.72
N LEU A 89 -8.95 -7.80 -45.21
CA LEU A 89 -7.82 -7.39 -46.04
C LEU A 89 -7.26 -8.54 -46.86
N SER A 90 -7.13 -9.73 -46.27
CA SER A 90 -6.70 -10.94 -46.97
C SER A 90 -7.66 -11.31 -48.11
N ALA A 91 -8.97 -11.27 -47.87
CA ALA A 91 -9.99 -11.53 -48.90
C ALA A 91 -9.94 -10.51 -50.04
N SER A 92 -9.78 -9.20 -49.68
CA SER A 92 -9.65 -8.14 -50.68
C SER A 92 -8.38 -8.28 -51.54
N SER A 93 -7.27 -8.70 -50.90
CA SER A 93 -6.01 -8.97 -51.63
C SER A 93 -6.17 -10.13 -52.63
N GLU A 94 -6.88 -11.18 -52.23
CA GLU A 94 -7.17 -12.30 -53.14
C GLU A 94 -8.05 -11.85 -54.34
N GLN A 95 -9.08 -11.04 -54.09
CA GLN A 95 -9.90 -10.46 -55.17
C GLN A 95 -9.08 -9.59 -56.09
N LEU A 96 -8.17 -8.76 -55.59
CA LEU A 96 -7.28 -7.95 -56.41
C LEU A 96 -6.34 -8.81 -57.26
N ASN A 97 -5.83 -9.89 -56.68
CA ASN A 97 -4.99 -10.84 -57.42
C ASN A 97 -5.76 -11.50 -58.60
N GLN A 98 -6.98 -11.94 -58.31
CA GLN A 98 -7.85 -12.52 -59.35
C GLN A 98 -8.18 -11.50 -60.48
N LEU A 99 -8.49 -10.26 -60.09
CA LEU A 99 -8.75 -9.19 -61.04
C LEU A 99 -7.52 -8.87 -61.89
N ALA A 100 -6.33 -8.87 -61.31
CA ALA A 100 -5.08 -8.67 -62.05
C ALA A 100 -4.81 -9.79 -63.06
N LEU A 101 -5.06 -11.05 -62.65
CA LEU A 101 -4.95 -12.20 -63.54
C LEU A 101 -5.95 -12.12 -64.72
N GLU A 102 -7.20 -11.75 -64.45
CA GLU A 102 -8.22 -11.57 -65.46
C GLU A 102 -7.87 -10.43 -66.46
N LEU A 103 -7.40 -9.30 -65.93
CA LEU A 103 -6.93 -8.18 -66.74
C LEU A 103 -5.75 -8.58 -67.64
N ASN A 104 -4.81 -9.35 -67.08
CA ASN A 104 -3.66 -9.85 -67.86
C ASN A 104 -4.10 -10.80 -68.93
N ARG A 105 -5.08 -11.66 -68.65
CA ARG A 105 -5.70 -12.57 -69.69
C ARG A 105 -6.37 -11.77 -70.78
N GLN A 106 -7.14 -10.74 -70.46
CA GLN A 106 -7.81 -9.90 -71.49
C GLN A 106 -6.79 -9.15 -72.34
N LEU A 107 -5.72 -8.60 -71.74
CA LEU A 107 -4.65 -7.95 -72.50
C LEU A 107 -3.92 -8.91 -73.45
N ALA A 108 -3.76 -10.17 -73.05
CA ALA A 108 -3.14 -11.18 -73.89
C ALA A 108 -4.00 -11.50 -75.16
N GLN A 109 -5.34 -11.35 -75.09
CA GLN A 109 -6.24 -11.51 -76.21
C GLN A 109 -6.11 -10.39 -77.23
N PHE A 110 -5.67 -9.20 -76.84
CA PHE A 110 -5.46 -8.05 -77.76
C PHE A 110 -4.03 -7.99 -78.32
N ARG A 111 -3.12 -8.84 -77.87
CA ARG A 111 -1.80 -8.99 -78.47
C ARG A 111 -1.85 -9.96 -79.60
N VAL A 112 -2.02 -9.41 -80.77
CA VAL A 112 -1.81 -10.12 -82.04
C VAL A 112 -0.38 -9.86 -82.47
#